data_ac97f57dc855dc04c330ed6c542f7c56
#
_entry.id   ac97f57dc855dc04c330ed6c542f7c56
#
_cell.length_a   1.000
_cell.length_b   1.000
_cell.length_c   1.000
_cell.angle_alpha   90.00
_cell.angle_beta   90.00
_cell.angle_gamma   90.00
#
_symmetry.space_group_name_H-M   'P 1'
#
loop_
_entity.id
_entity.type
_entity.pdbx_description
1 polymer ?
#
loop_
_entity_poly.entity_id
_entity_poly.type
_entity_poly.pdbx_seq_one_letter_code
_entity_poly.pdbx_strand_id
1 'polypeptide(L)'
;MLHHSSPKVSGTDMVDVVQTNLFKRAYKKLHPNQKADVDAAVAAIVANPEIGEAKAGDLAGVYVYKFKCVKMLFLLAYEYNPETRVLLLVGTHENFYQALKQ
;
A
#
# COMPACT_ATOMS: atom_id res chain seq x y z
N MET A 1 -10.94 15.30 -21.13
CA MET A 1 -10.78 14.72 -20.87
C MET A 1 -10.47 14.51 -20.54
N LEU A 2 -10.42 14.58 -20.57
CA LEU A 2 -10.20 14.00 -20.18
C LEU A 2 -9.71 13.65 -19.68
N HIS A 3 -9.63 13.40 -19.30
CA HIS A 3 -9.19 12.67 -18.70
C HIS A 3 -8.61 12.22 -18.56
N HIS A 4 -8.39 12.19 -18.42
CA HIS A 4 -7.87 11.37 -18.27
C HIS A 4 -7.32 10.72 -18.35
N SER A 5 -7.14 10.84 -18.45
CA SER A 5 -6.66 9.94 -18.53
C SER A 5 -6.28 9.21 -18.82
N SER A 6 -6.06 9.02 -19.16
CA SER A 6 -5.68 8.05 -19.36
C SER A 6 -5.85 7.23 -19.66
N PRO A 7 -5.76 6.62 -20.13
CA PRO A 7 -6.17 5.58 -20.48
C PRO A 7 -5.73 4.62 -20.26
N LYS A 8 -5.95 3.85 -20.19
CA LYS A 8 -5.60 2.87 -19.94
C LYS A 8 -5.91 1.84 -20.40
N VAL A 9 -6.09 1.61 -20.65
CA VAL A 9 -5.93 0.58 -21.17
C VAL A 9 -6.60 -0.70 -20.85
N SER A 10 -6.41 -1.73 -20.62
CA SER A 10 -7.11 -2.95 -20.41
C SER A 10 -7.99 -2.85 -19.18
N GLY A 11 -8.86 -3.78 -18.97
CA GLY A 11 -9.90 -3.67 -17.96
C GLY A 11 -9.45 -3.43 -16.56
N THR A 12 -8.16 -3.60 -16.28
CA THR A 12 -7.68 -3.43 -14.92
C THR A 12 -7.07 -2.07 -14.66
N ASP A 13 -7.09 -1.21 -15.64
CA ASP A 13 -6.30 -0.02 -15.50
C ASP A 13 -7.01 1.13 -14.86
N MET A 14 -8.21 0.96 -14.43
CA MET A 14 -8.96 2.04 -13.80
C MET A 14 -8.96 1.88 -12.28
N VAL A 15 -7.81 1.54 -11.72
CA VAL A 15 -7.68 1.39 -10.28
C VAL A 15 -7.13 2.68 -9.69
N ASP A 16 -7.82 3.21 -8.71
CA ASP A 16 -7.38 4.39 -7.98
C ASP A 16 -6.50 3.99 -6.80
N VAL A 17 -5.42 4.71 -6.62
CA VAL A 17 -4.53 4.51 -5.47
C VAL A 17 -4.60 5.76 -4.62
N VAL A 18 -5.03 5.59 -3.37
CA VAL A 18 -5.20 6.68 -2.42
C VAL A 18 -4.21 6.49 -1.30
N GLN A 19 -3.55 7.56 -0.90
CA GLN A 19 -2.58 7.52 0.19
C GLN A 19 -3.11 8.33 1.36
N THR A 20 -3.16 7.71 2.54
CA THR A 20 -3.50 8.46 3.75
C THR A 20 -2.34 9.38 4.12
N ASN A 21 -2.63 10.37 4.96
CA ASN A 21 -1.57 11.25 5.45
C ASN A 21 -0.52 10.48 6.23
N LEU A 22 -0.94 9.46 6.97
CA LEU A 22 -0.03 8.62 7.72
C LEU A 22 0.93 7.90 6.78
N PHE A 23 0.40 7.34 5.69
CA PHE A 23 1.25 6.68 4.70
C PHE A 23 2.22 7.67 4.06
N LYS A 24 1.71 8.82 3.66
CA LYS A 24 2.56 9.83 3.00
C LYS A 24 3.72 10.25 3.87
N ARG A 25 3.48 10.46 5.16
CA ARG A 25 4.54 10.86 6.07
C ARG A 25 5.58 9.75 6.26
N ALA A 26 5.11 8.51 6.37
CA ALA A 26 6.03 7.39 6.52
C ALA A 26 6.88 7.22 5.26
N TYR A 27 6.26 7.31 4.09
CA TYR A 27 6.95 7.17 2.83
C TYR A 27 8.00 8.27 2.64
N LYS A 28 7.65 9.49 3.01
CA LYS A 28 8.53 10.64 2.80
C LYS A 28 9.85 10.50 3.55
N LYS A 29 9.83 9.78 4.66
CA LYS A 29 11.04 9.61 5.49
C LYS A 29 11.98 8.55 4.95
N LEU A 30 11.58 7.78 3.96
CA LEU A 30 12.39 6.68 3.45
C LEU A 30 13.51 7.18 2.56
N HIS A 31 14.58 6.41 2.50
CA HIS A 31 15.67 6.67 1.56
C HIS A 31 15.23 6.29 0.15
N PRO A 32 15.88 6.84 -0.89
CA PRO A 32 15.46 6.56 -2.26
C PRO A 32 15.42 5.07 -2.62
N ASN A 33 16.38 4.28 -2.15
CA ASN A 33 16.38 2.85 -2.45
C ASN A 33 15.23 2.12 -1.73
N GLN A 34 14.84 2.60 -0.56
CA GLN A 34 13.67 2.06 0.13
C GLN A 34 12.39 2.44 -0.60
N LYS A 35 12.31 3.68 -1.06
CA LYS A 35 11.13 4.12 -1.81
C LYS A 35 10.92 3.28 -3.07
N ALA A 36 12.01 2.91 -3.75
CA ALA A 36 11.90 2.06 -4.93
C ALA A 36 11.28 0.71 -4.59
N ASP A 37 11.67 0.12 -3.47
CA ASP A 37 11.11 -1.16 -3.05
C ASP A 37 9.65 -1.01 -2.63
N VAL A 38 9.30 0.09 -1.97
CA VAL A 38 7.92 0.35 -1.60
C VAL A 38 7.08 0.57 -2.85
N ASP A 39 7.60 1.28 -3.84
CA ASP A 39 6.88 1.49 -5.09
C ASP A 39 6.58 0.16 -5.78
N ALA A 40 7.53 -0.77 -5.76
CA ALA A 40 7.32 -2.11 -6.31
C ALA A 40 6.25 -2.86 -5.52
N ALA A 41 6.24 -2.71 -4.19
CA ALA A 41 5.23 -3.36 -3.36
C ALA A 41 3.84 -2.79 -3.67
N VAL A 42 3.75 -1.48 -3.85
CA VAL A 42 2.47 -0.85 -4.22
C VAL A 42 1.99 -1.39 -5.56
N ALA A 43 2.90 -1.51 -6.53
CA ALA A 43 2.52 -2.04 -7.84
C ALA A 43 1.99 -3.47 -7.72
N ALA A 44 2.61 -4.29 -6.87
CA ALA A 44 2.15 -5.65 -6.66
C ALA A 44 0.73 -5.68 -6.06
N ILE A 45 0.46 -4.79 -5.11
CA ILE A 45 -0.86 -4.69 -4.49
C ILE A 45 -1.91 -4.21 -5.49
N VAL A 46 -1.54 -3.27 -6.34
CA VAL A 46 -2.46 -2.78 -7.37
C VAL A 46 -2.84 -3.91 -8.32
N ALA A 47 -1.85 -4.71 -8.71
CA ALA A 47 -2.09 -5.81 -9.65
C ALA A 47 -2.89 -6.94 -9.01
N ASN A 48 -2.64 -7.21 -7.72
CA ASN A 48 -3.32 -8.31 -7.04
C ASN A 48 -3.50 -7.96 -5.56
N PRO A 49 -4.62 -7.33 -5.21
CA PRO A 49 -4.80 -6.87 -3.83
C PRO A 49 -4.98 -7.98 -2.81
N GLU A 50 -5.12 -9.23 -3.25
CA GLU A 50 -5.26 -10.37 -2.35
C GLU A 50 -3.93 -10.89 -1.84
N ILE A 51 -2.79 -10.31 -2.28
CA ILE A 51 -1.49 -10.82 -1.85
C ILE A 51 -1.19 -10.52 -0.39
N GLY A 52 -1.82 -9.51 0.18
CA GLY A 52 -1.64 -9.20 1.60
C GLY A 52 -2.46 -10.15 2.47
N GLU A 53 -2.06 -10.22 3.74
CA GLU A 53 -2.75 -11.04 4.71
C GLU A 53 -3.92 -10.26 5.30
N ALA A 54 -5.13 -10.84 5.23
CA ALA A 54 -6.30 -10.20 5.82
C ALA A 54 -6.19 -10.22 7.34
N LYS A 55 -6.46 -9.09 7.96
CA LYS A 55 -6.44 -8.99 9.42
C LYS A 55 -7.85 -9.08 9.97
N ALA A 56 -7.94 -9.30 11.28
CA ALA A 56 -9.22 -9.50 11.94
C ALA A 56 -9.29 -8.61 13.18
N GLY A 57 -10.41 -8.65 13.89
CA GLY A 57 -10.59 -7.88 15.10
C GLY A 57 -10.58 -6.38 14.81
N ASP A 58 -9.78 -5.64 15.55
CA ASP A 58 -9.70 -4.18 15.40
C ASP A 58 -9.25 -3.76 14.00
N LEU A 59 -8.62 -4.66 13.27
CA LEU A 59 -8.10 -4.35 11.94
C LEU A 59 -8.87 -5.08 10.85
N ALA A 60 -10.10 -5.48 11.12
CA ALA A 60 -10.93 -6.13 10.11
C ALA A 60 -11.05 -5.21 8.88
N GLY A 61 -10.86 -5.79 7.70
CA GLY A 61 -10.88 -5.03 6.46
C GLY A 61 -9.52 -4.52 6.02
N VAL A 62 -8.52 -4.63 6.88
CA VAL A 62 -7.16 -4.22 6.56
C VAL A 62 -6.36 -5.44 6.11
N TYR A 63 -5.53 -5.23 5.09
CA TYR A 63 -4.61 -6.25 4.60
C TYR A 63 -3.19 -5.76 4.82
N VAL A 64 -2.29 -6.67 5.12
CA VAL A 64 -0.89 -6.32 5.33
C VAL A 64 -0.03 -7.17 4.42
N TYR A 65 0.76 -6.51 3.59
CA TYR A 65 1.69 -7.15 2.68
C TYR A 65 3.09 -7.02 3.26
N LYS A 66 3.76 -8.15 3.43
CA LYS A 66 5.14 -8.20 3.93
C LYS A 66 6.08 -8.32 2.74
N PHE A 67 7.12 -7.51 2.73
CA PHE A 67 8.07 -7.55 1.64
C PHE A 67 9.43 -7.12 2.14
N LYS A 68 10.46 -7.53 1.41
CA LYS A 68 11.83 -7.16 1.74
C LYS A 68 12.11 -5.79 1.14
N CYS A 69 12.57 -4.88 1.98
CA CYS A 69 12.89 -3.53 1.57
C CYS A 69 14.37 -3.30 1.89
N VAL A 70 15.20 -3.28 0.86
CA VAL A 70 16.63 -3.27 0.98
C VAL A 70 17.05 -4.51 1.76
N LYS A 71 17.36 -4.40 3.05
CA LYS A 71 17.78 -5.57 3.85
C LYS A 71 16.83 -5.83 5.02
N MET A 72 15.70 -5.15 5.05
CA MET A 72 14.79 -5.23 6.18
C MET A 72 13.42 -5.69 5.73
N LEU A 73 12.70 -6.31 6.65
CA LEU A 73 11.31 -6.67 6.41
C LEU A 73 10.43 -5.44 6.65
N PHE A 74 9.67 -5.07 5.62
CA PHE A 74 8.70 -3.99 5.73
C PHE A 74 7.30 -4.54 5.64
N LEU A 75 6.38 -3.78 6.20
CA LEU A 75 4.95 -4.07 6.15
C LEU A 75 4.26 -2.91 5.47
N LEU A 76 3.27 -3.22 4.64
CA LEU A 76 2.44 -2.18 4.01
C LEU A 76 0.98 -2.55 4.25
N ALA A 77 0.29 -1.70 5.01
CA ALA A 77 -1.12 -1.91 5.32
C ALA A 77 -1.98 -1.18 4.31
N TYR A 78 -3.05 -1.83 3.87
CA TYR A 78 -3.93 -1.23 2.88
C TYR A 78 -5.33 -1.81 2.99
N GLU A 79 -6.28 -1.08 2.41
CA GLU A 79 -7.64 -1.55 2.19
C GLU A 79 -7.90 -1.52 0.71
N TYR A 80 -8.84 -2.33 0.25
CA TYR A 80 -9.15 -2.31 -1.16
C TYR A 80 -10.57 -2.73 -1.46
N ASN A 81 -11.06 -2.27 -2.59
CA ASN A 81 -12.21 -2.83 -3.27
C ASN A 81 -11.81 -3.00 -4.74
N PRO A 82 -12.68 -3.49 -5.60
CA PRO A 82 -12.27 -3.73 -6.98
C PRO A 82 -11.68 -2.52 -7.70
N GLU A 83 -12.05 -1.32 -7.27
CA GLU A 83 -11.66 -0.11 -7.99
C GLU A 83 -10.65 0.75 -7.26
N THR A 84 -10.34 0.45 -6.01
CA THR A 84 -9.55 1.36 -5.18
C THR A 84 -8.57 0.59 -4.31
N ARG A 85 -7.40 1.16 -4.13
CA ARG A 85 -6.41 0.72 -3.15
C ARG A 85 -6.11 1.89 -2.24
N VAL A 86 -6.38 1.74 -0.94
CA VAL A 86 -6.09 2.79 0.04
C VAL A 86 -4.88 2.35 0.84
N LEU A 87 -3.79 3.09 0.70
CA LEU A 87 -2.54 2.78 1.38
C LEU A 87 -2.55 3.46 2.73
N LEU A 88 -2.50 2.65 3.79
CA LEU A 88 -2.71 3.14 5.15
C LEU A 88 -1.40 3.48 5.86
N LEU A 89 -0.40 2.63 5.74
CA LEU A 89 0.86 2.80 6.46
C LEU A 89 1.92 1.89 5.86
N VAL A 90 3.17 2.32 5.89
CA VAL A 90 4.30 1.50 5.50
C VAL A 90 5.41 1.69 6.50
N GLY A 91 6.13 0.63 6.82
CA GLY A 91 7.25 0.72 7.75
C GLY A 91 7.72 -0.65 8.20
N THR A 92 8.66 -0.63 9.15
CA THR A 92 9.16 -1.87 9.75
C THR A 92 8.13 -2.40 10.74
N HIS A 93 8.35 -3.62 11.21
CA HIS A 93 7.42 -4.27 12.13
C HIS A 93 7.28 -3.51 13.45
N GLU A 94 8.31 -2.82 13.84
CA GLU A 94 8.33 -2.16 15.14
C GLU A 94 7.27 -1.07 15.21
N ASN A 95 6.37 -1.16 16.18
CA ASN A 95 5.28 -0.21 16.40
C ASN A 95 4.32 -0.04 15.23
N PHE A 96 4.44 -0.89 14.21
CA PHE A 96 3.61 -0.76 13.01
C PHE A 96 2.12 -0.86 13.35
N TYR A 97 1.74 -1.90 14.07
CA TYR A 97 0.33 -2.14 14.35
C TYR A 97 -0.23 -1.10 15.33
N GLN A 98 0.58 -0.62 16.24
CA GLN A 98 0.13 0.44 17.13
C GLN A 98 -0.14 1.73 16.38
N ALA A 99 0.75 2.10 15.47
CA ALA A 99 0.55 3.30 14.66
C ALA A 99 -0.68 3.15 13.78
N LEU A 100 -0.93 1.96 13.27
CA LEU A 100 -2.04 1.70 12.38
C LEU A 100 -3.38 1.84 13.10
N LYS A 101 -3.42 1.55 14.38
CA LYS A 101 -4.67 1.59 15.15
C LYS A 101 -5.09 2.97 15.62
N GLN A 102 -4.26 3.96 15.44
CA GLN A 102 -4.59 5.32 15.90
C GLN A 102 -5.52 6.07 14.98
#